data_8e2a210189377f2e2d073f74c34b42d0
#
_entry.id   8e2a210189377f2e2d073f74c34b42d0
#
_cell.length_a   1.000
_cell.length_b   1.000
_cell.length_c   1.000
_cell.angle_alpha   90.00
_cell.angle_beta   90.00
_cell.angle_gamma   90.00
#
_symmetry.space_group_name_H-M   'P 1'
#
loop_
_entity.id
_entity.type
_entity.pdbx_description
1 polymer ?
#
loop_
_entity_poly.entity_id
_entity_poly.type
_entity_poly.pdbx_seq_one_letter_code
_entity_poly.pdbx_strand_id
1 'polypeptide(L)'
;MIETYAYARAGLLGNPSDGFYGKTISLMVRNFRARVLLYPSARLEIRPSKADMPVFESYDDLIAATRWRGYYGGIRIIQALLVRFADYCRGQGLELPNRNFTVEYESTIPLRLGMGGSSAIITAALRALCEYFGVSVPLPVQANLVLETETKELGVPAGLQDRVIQVYEGLVYMDFSKHLMESQGYGNYERLDPALLPNIYLAYRTSLSEGTEVFHSNVRERWRAGDPEVLEAMRTWASYAEQGRAVLLDRDYAKLKELIDANFDLRAKLFDLVHVPDGN
;
A
#
# COMPACT_ATOMS: atom_id res chain seq x y z
N MET A 1 25.45 0.86 -10.11
CA MET A 1 24.00 0.98 -10.49
C MET A 1 23.24 0.02 -9.60
N ILE A 2 22.26 0.54 -8.91
CA ILE A 2 21.39 -0.18 -7.98
C ILE A 2 20.04 -0.37 -8.66
N GLU A 3 19.51 -1.57 -8.64
CA GLU A 3 18.21 -1.91 -9.20
C GLU A 3 17.35 -2.59 -8.14
N THR A 4 16.21 -2.01 -7.85
CA THR A 4 15.30 -2.51 -6.81
C THR A 4 13.87 -2.65 -7.32
N TYR A 5 13.11 -3.49 -6.65
CA TYR A 5 11.74 -3.80 -7.01
C TYR A 5 10.83 -3.78 -5.79
N ALA A 6 9.56 -3.48 -6.03
CA ALA A 6 8.47 -3.81 -5.12
C ALA A 6 7.25 -4.23 -5.95
N TYR A 7 6.45 -5.15 -5.42
CA TYR A 7 5.41 -5.81 -6.18
C TYR A 7 4.02 -5.29 -5.78
N ALA A 8 3.06 -5.53 -6.66
CA ALA A 8 1.66 -5.33 -6.36
C ALA A 8 1.22 -6.26 -5.21
N ARG A 9 0.08 -5.96 -4.63
CA ARG A 9 -0.48 -6.74 -3.52
C ARG A 9 -1.97 -6.96 -3.70
N ALA A 10 -2.48 -8.01 -3.06
CA ALA A 10 -3.90 -8.22 -2.85
C ALA A 10 -4.17 -8.44 -1.35
N GLY A 11 -5.23 -7.84 -0.83
CA GLY A 11 -5.76 -8.18 0.49
C GLY A 11 -6.51 -9.51 0.41
N LEU A 12 -6.19 -10.45 1.30
CA LEU A 12 -6.89 -11.74 1.38
C LEU A 12 -8.06 -11.67 2.35
N LEU A 13 -7.80 -11.19 3.57
CA LEU A 13 -8.78 -11.08 4.65
C LEU A 13 -8.51 -9.83 5.49
N GLY A 14 -9.56 -9.32 6.13
CA GLY A 14 -9.47 -8.28 7.15
C GLY A 14 -9.48 -6.83 6.62
N ASN A 15 -9.26 -6.60 5.33
CA ASN A 15 -9.32 -5.25 4.76
C ASN A 15 -10.76 -4.71 4.78
N PRO A 16 -11.00 -3.46 5.26
CA PRO A 16 -10.06 -2.35 5.49
C PRO A 16 -9.68 -2.11 6.96
N SER A 17 -9.73 -3.10 7.83
CA SER A 17 -9.56 -2.89 9.28
C SER A 17 -8.14 -2.44 9.71
N ASP A 18 -7.14 -2.48 8.82
CA ASP A 18 -5.78 -1.97 9.05
C ASP A 18 -5.73 -0.49 9.44
N GLY A 19 -6.60 0.33 8.86
CA GLY A 19 -6.73 1.74 9.19
C GLY A 19 -7.48 2.03 10.50
N PHE A 20 -7.96 1.00 11.20
CA PHE A 20 -8.86 1.07 12.35
C PHE A 20 -8.42 0.13 13.50
N TYR A 21 -7.13 -0.07 13.65
CA TYR A 21 -6.52 -0.92 14.68
C TYR A 21 -6.91 -2.41 14.60
N GLY A 22 -7.27 -2.88 13.39
CA GLY A 22 -7.66 -4.25 13.15
C GLY A 22 -6.50 -5.15 12.74
N LYS A 23 -6.85 -6.25 12.04
CA LYS A 23 -5.91 -7.27 11.57
C LYS A 23 -6.19 -7.58 10.11
N THR A 24 -5.16 -7.88 9.34
CA THR A 24 -5.31 -8.24 7.92
C THR A 24 -4.36 -9.35 7.51
N ILE A 25 -4.70 -10.04 6.43
CA ILE A 25 -3.80 -10.92 5.69
C ILE A 25 -3.70 -10.40 4.27
N SER A 26 -2.48 -10.23 3.78
CA SER A 26 -2.22 -9.84 2.40
C SER A 26 -1.20 -10.73 1.74
N LEU A 27 -1.31 -10.83 0.42
CA LEU A 27 -0.37 -11.56 -0.41
C LEU A 27 0.25 -10.65 -1.48
N MET A 28 1.46 -10.97 -1.86
CA MET A 28 2.19 -10.30 -2.93
C MET A 28 1.78 -10.84 -4.29
N VAL A 29 1.51 -9.94 -5.25
CA VAL A 29 1.15 -10.27 -6.64
C VAL A 29 2.35 -9.99 -7.53
N ARG A 30 3.16 -11.00 -7.80
CA ARG A 30 4.42 -10.88 -8.55
C ARG A 30 4.28 -10.57 -10.04
N ASN A 31 3.07 -10.69 -10.59
CA ASN A 31 2.78 -10.39 -11.99
C ASN A 31 3.01 -8.90 -12.33
N PHE A 32 2.92 -8.03 -11.33
CA PHE A 32 3.06 -6.58 -11.48
C PHE A 32 4.05 -6.02 -10.47
N ARG A 33 4.89 -5.09 -10.91
CA ARG A 33 5.92 -4.51 -10.06
C ARG A 33 6.22 -3.06 -10.39
N ALA A 34 6.73 -2.34 -9.40
CA ALA A 34 7.51 -1.14 -9.59
C ALA A 34 9.00 -1.49 -9.62
N ARG A 35 9.74 -0.82 -10.48
CA ARG A 35 11.19 -0.93 -10.65
C ARG A 35 11.83 0.43 -10.45
N VAL A 36 12.92 0.49 -9.72
CA VAL A 36 13.71 1.70 -9.53
C VAL A 36 15.17 1.41 -9.88
N LEU A 37 15.75 2.28 -10.69
CA LEU A 37 17.18 2.34 -10.96
C LEU A 37 17.76 3.58 -10.28
N LEU A 38 18.85 3.41 -9.54
CA LEU A 38 19.59 4.49 -8.91
C LEU A 38 21.07 4.36 -9.20
N TYR A 39 21.69 5.43 -9.67
CA TYR A 39 23.12 5.42 -9.99
C TYR A 39 23.76 6.80 -9.74
N PRO A 40 25.07 6.84 -9.43
CA PRO A 40 25.80 8.09 -9.24
C PRO A 40 25.74 8.98 -10.48
N SER A 41 25.58 10.28 -10.28
CA SER A 41 25.58 11.29 -11.35
C SER A 41 26.13 12.63 -10.86
N ALA A 42 26.43 13.54 -11.80
CA ALA A 42 26.97 14.86 -11.46
C ALA A 42 25.96 15.75 -10.71
N ARG A 43 24.66 15.53 -10.93
CA ARG A 43 23.57 16.27 -10.30
C ARG A 43 22.50 15.30 -9.82
N LEU A 44 21.72 15.70 -8.81
CA LEU A 44 20.53 14.95 -8.41
C LEU A 44 19.45 15.13 -9.48
N GLU A 45 19.00 14.03 -10.07
CA GLU A 45 18.03 14.01 -11.16
C GLU A 45 16.96 12.94 -10.89
N ILE A 46 15.69 13.31 -11.06
CA ILE A 46 14.56 12.37 -11.07
C ILE A 46 14.07 12.30 -12.52
N ARG A 47 14.22 11.14 -13.16
CA ARG A 47 13.78 10.93 -14.52
C ARG A 47 12.34 10.40 -14.52
N PRO A 48 11.43 11.11 -15.21
CA PRO A 48 10.04 10.69 -15.27
C PRO A 48 9.90 9.36 -16.01
N SER A 49 8.98 8.53 -15.56
CA SER A 49 8.56 7.37 -16.32
C SER A 49 7.74 7.79 -17.56
N LYS A 50 7.54 6.88 -18.50
CA LYS A 50 6.66 7.14 -19.65
C LYS A 50 5.24 7.51 -19.22
N ALA A 51 4.77 6.97 -18.08
CA ALA A 51 3.46 7.28 -17.54
C ALA A 51 3.33 8.72 -17.00
N ASP A 52 4.45 9.37 -16.66
CA ASP A 52 4.50 10.75 -16.17
C ASP A 52 4.73 11.79 -17.29
N MET A 53 4.84 11.32 -18.52
CA MET A 53 4.93 12.15 -19.74
C MET A 53 3.74 11.85 -20.66
N PRO A 54 2.51 12.11 -20.21
CA PRO A 54 1.33 11.76 -20.98
C PRO A 54 1.21 12.63 -22.23
N VAL A 55 0.84 12.01 -23.34
CA VAL A 55 0.42 12.67 -24.57
C VAL A 55 -1.09 12.55 -24.65
N PHE A 56 -1.76 13.64 -24.97
CA PHE A 56 -3.22 13.71 -25.10
C PHE A 56 -3.58 14.00 -26.57
N GLU A 57 -4.63 13.35 -27.06
CA GLU A 57 -5.15 13.54 -28.42
C GLU A 57 -5.84 14.91 -28.58
N SER A 58 -6.42 15.44 -27.47
CA SER A 58 -7.13 16.69 -27.43
C SER A 58 -7.14 17.32 -26.04
N TYR A 59 -7.61 18.56 -25.96
CA TYR A 59 -7.83 19.25 -24.68
C TYR A 59 -8.92 18.57 -23.84
N ASP A 60 -9.96 18.05 -24.47
CA ASP A 60 -11.02 17.31 -23.77
C ASP A 60 -10.52 15.98 -23.22
N ASP A 61 -9.65 15.29 -23.94
CA ASP A 61 -8.98 14.07 -23.46
C ASP A 61 -8.08 14.38 -22.25
N LEU A 62 -7.33 15.49 -22.28
CA LEU A 62 -6.57 15.95 -21.12
C LEU A 62 -7.48 16.20 -19.92
N ILE A 63 -8.61 16.91 -20.11
CA ILE A 63 -9.56 17.20 -19.03
C ILE A 63 -10.13 15.90 -18.45
N ALA A 64 -10.59 15.00 -19.30
CA ALA A 64 -11.15 13.71 -18.90
C ALA A 64 -10.12 12.88 -18.14
N ALA A 65 -8.91 12.74 -18.67
CA ALA A 65 -7.82 12.01 -18.06
C ALA A 65 -7.41 12.61 -16.70
N THR A 66 -7.36 13.95 -16.60
CA THR A 66 -7.00 14.65 -15.35
C THR A 66 -8.10 14.52 -14.31
N ARG A 67 -9.37 14.63 -14.69
CA ARG A 67 -10.51 14.40 -13.78
C ARG A 67 -10.56 12.97 -13.28
N TRP A 68 -10.18 12.02 -14.12
CA TRP A 68 -10.13 10.61 -13.76
C TRP A 68 -8.87 10.24 -12.97
N ARG A 69 -7.67 10.69 -13.38
CA ARG A 69 -6.39 10.32 -12.75
C ARG A 69 -5.96 11.26 -11.63
N GLY A 70 -6.53 12.47 -11.55
CA GLY A 70 -6.04 13.54 -10.68
C GLY A 70 -4.70 14.11 -11.16
N TYR A 71 -4.17 15.05 -10.39
CA TYR A 71 -2.83 15.65 -10.61
C TYR A 71 -1.72 14.81 -9.94
N TYR A 72 -1.75 13.51 -10.11
CA TYR A 72 -0.84 12.58 -9.46
C TYR A 72 0.27 12.18 -10.43
N GLY A 73 1.50 12.07 -9.93
CA GLY A 73 2.65 11.65 -10.72
C GLY A 73 3.77 11.06 -9.89
N GLY A 74 4.54 10.14 -10.46
CA GLY A 74 5.60 9.43 -9.78
C GLY A 74 6.76 10.34 -9.35
N ILE A 75 7.00 11.46 -10.06
CA ILE A 75 8.02 12.45 -9.67
C ILE A 75 7.74 13.00 -8.26
N ARG A 76 6.47 13.39 -7.99
CA ARG A 76 6.08 13.90 -6.66
C ARG A 76 6.28 12.86 -5.57
N ILE A 77 6.02 11.59 -5.87
CA ILE A 77 6.21 10.48 -4.94
C ILE A 77 7.69 10.35 -4.58
N ILE A 78 8.58 10.37 -5.57
CA ILE A 78 10.02 10.27 -5.35
C ILE A 78 10.54 11.50 -4.57
N GLN A 79 10.11 12.72 -4.94
CA GLN A 79 10.47 13.93 -4.19
C GLN A 79 10.06 13.85 -2.72
N ALA A 80 8.83 13.45 -2.43
CA ALA A 80 8.32 13.27 -1.08
C ALA A 80 9.13 12.22 -0.29
N LEU A 81 9.46 11.09 -0.92
CA LEU A 81 10.30 10.07 -0.30
C LEU A 81 11.72 10.61 0.03
N LEU A 82 12.35 11.37 -0.88
CA LEU A 82 13.67 11.92 -0.64
C LEU A 82 13.68 12.84 0.59
N VAL A 83 12.64 13.67 0.76
CA VAL A 83 12.47 14.50 1.95
C VAL A 83 12.34 13.64 3.20
N ARG A 84 11.40 12.66 3.19
CA ARG A 84 11.17 11.79 4.35
C ARG A 84 12.38 10.95 4.74
N PHE A 85 13.11 10.43 3.75
CA PHE A 85 14.35 9.68 3.99
C PHE A 85 15.43 10.54 4.62
N ALA A 86 15.61 11.78 4.14
CA ALA A 86 16.56 12.73 4.73
C ALA A 86 16.18 13.09 6.17
N ASP A 87 14.89 13.33 6.44
CA ASP A 87 14.41 13.62 7.79
C ASP A 87 14.59 12.44 8.74
N TYR A 88 14.32 11.23 8.26
CA TYR A 88 14.57 10.00 9.03
C TYR A 88 16.06 9.89 9.38
N CYS A 89 16.95 10.01 8.40
CA CYS A 89 18.39 9.91 8.65
C CYS A 89 18.86 10.97 9.64
N ARG A 90 18.42 12.22 9.48
CA ARG A 90 18.71 13.31 10.42
C ARG A 90 18.21 13.01 11.83
N GLY A 91 16.97 12.49 11.96
CA GLY A 91 16.39 12.08 13.24
C GLY A 91 17.13 10.93 13.92
N GLN A 92 17.83 10.10 13.15
CA GLN A 92 18.70 9.03 13.66
C GLN A 92 20.16 9.48 13.89
N GLY A 93 20.48 10.75 13.66
CA GLY A 93 21.85 11.25 13.73
C GLY A 93 22.76 10.73 12.62
N LEU A 94 22.21 10.27 11.52
CA LEU A 94 22.94 9.77 10.36
C LEU A 94 23.22 10.93 9.38
N GLU A 95 24.49 11.19 9.11
CA GLU A 95 24.91 12.14 8.07
C GLU A 95 24.96 11.44 6.72
N LEU A 96 24.13 11.88 5.77
CA LEU A 96 24.20 11.38 4.41
C LEU A 96 25.38 11.99 3.66
N PRO A 97 26.23 11.18 2.99
CA PRO A 97 27.30 11.68 2.16
C PRO A 97 26.79 12.63 1.08
N ASN A 98 27.48 13.75 0.86
CA ASN A 98 27.16 14.71 -0.20
C ASN A 98 27.55 14.15 -1.57
N ARG A 99 26.72 13.26 -2.10
CA ARG A 99 26.89 12.63 -3.42
C ARG A 99 25.56 12.60 -4.17
N ASN A 100 25.60 13.04 -5.41
CA ASN A 100 24.44 13.10 -6.27
C ASN A 100 24.17 11.76 -6.96
N PHE A 101 22.92 11.58 -7.38
CA PHE A 101 22.46 10.40 -8.09
C PHE A 101 21.33 10.74 -9.05
N THR A 102 21.16 9.90 -10.05
CA THR A 102 19.95 9.86 -10.86
C THR A 102 19.09 8.71 -10.39
N VAL A 103 17.78 8.95 -10.24
CA VAL A 103 16.77 7.94 -10.00
C VAL A 103 15.79 7.85 -11.16
N GLU A 104 15.61 6.65 -11.69
CA GLU A 104 14.63 6.31 -12.71
C GLU A 104 13.64 5.30 -12.14
N TYR A 105 12.37 5.38 -12.52
CA TYR A 105 11.35 4.45 -12.04
C TYR A 105 10.36 4.11 -13.15
N GLU A 106 9.82 2.91 -13.06
CA GLU A 106 8.73 2.43 -13.92
C GLU A 106 7.81 1.52 -13.12
N SER A 107 6.56 1.40 -13.52
CA SER A 107 5.60 0.50 -12.88
C SER A 107 4.72 -0.19 -13.92
N THR A 108 4.56 -1.49 -13.75
CA THR A 108 3.57 -2.29 -14.49
C THR A 108 2.30 -2.54 -13.68
N ILE A 109 2.24 -2.01 -12.44
CA ILE A 109 1.07 -2.15 -11.57
C ILE A 109 -0.07 -1.32 -12.15
N PRO A 110 -1.24 -1.94 -12.42
CA PRO A 110 -2.37 -1.23 -12.99
C PRO A 110 -2.82 -0.06 -12.10
N LEU A 111 -3.04 1.09 -12.73
CA LEU A 111 -3.43 2.29 -12.02
C LEU A 111 -4.85 2.17 -11.46
N ARG A 112 -5.08 2.67 -10.24
CA ARG A 112 -6.39 2.78 -9.58
C ARG A 112 -7.15 1.47 -9.34
N LEU A 113 -6.51 0.34 -9.46
CA LEU A 113 -7.12 -0.96 -9.12
C LEU A 113 -6.90 -1.36 -7.65
N GLY A 114 -6.45 -0.44 -6.81
CA GLY A 114 -6.22 -0.73 -5.41
C GLY A 114 -5.10 -1.76 -5.16
N MET A 115 -4.12 -1.90 -6.07
CA MET A 115 -3.05 -2.89 -5.98
C MET A 115 -1.74 -2.34 -5.40
N GLY A 116 -1.77 -1.15 -4.80
CA GLY A 116 -0.61 -0.55 -4.12
C GLY A 116 0.47 -0.02 -5.06
N GLY A 117 0.10 0.62 -6.19
CA GLY A 117 1.07 1.09 -7.20
C GLY A 117 2.02 2.16 -6.68
N SER A 118 1.51 3.21 -6.01
CA SER A 118 2.34 4.30 -5.49
C SER A 118 3.26 3.83 -4.37
N SER A 119 2.73 3.10 -3.40
CA SER A 119 3.52 2.55 -2.30
C SER A 119 4.60 1.57 -2.79
N ALA A 120 4.37 0.85 -3.91
CA ALA A 120 5.40 0.02 -4.54
C ALA A 120 6.56 0.86 -5.11
N ILE A 121 6.27 1.99 -5.78
CA ILE A 121 7.32 2.91 -6.27
C ILE A 121 8.13 3.44 -5.08
N ILE A 122 7.46 3.90 -4.01
CA ILE A 122 8.12 4.39 -2.81
C ILE A 122 8.97 3.30 -2.16
N THR A 123 8.44 2.08 -2.00
CA THR A 123 9.16 0.96 -1.38
C THR A 123 10.40 0.58 -2.18
N ALA A 124 10.30 0.48 -3.51
CA ALA A 124 11.44 0.21 -4.36
C ALA A 124 12.50 1.32 -4.26
N ALA A 125 12.08 2.59 -4.32
CA ALA A 125 12.99 3.73 -4.20
C ALA A 125 13.64 3.82 -2.80
N LEU A 126 12.91 3.53 -1.73
CA LEU A 126 13.46 3.47 -0.37
C LEU A 126 14.55 2.41 -0.26
N ARG A 127 14.34 1.22 -0.84
CA ARG A 127 15.35 0.16 -0.89
C ARG A 127 16.62 0.63 -1.61
N ALA A 128 16.45 1.28 -2.78
CA ALA A 128 17.57 1.81 -3.53
C ALA A 128 18.35 2.89 -2.76
N LEU A 129 17.67 3.78 -2.04
CA LEU A 129 18.29 4.81 -1.19
C LEU A 129 19.04 4.18 -0.01
N CYS A 130 18.44 3.19 0.66
CA CYS A 130 19.09 2.46 1.75
C CYS A 130 20.40 1.82 1.27
N GLU A 131 20.38 1.15 0.13
CA GLU A 131 21.58 0.54 -0.47
C GLU A 131 22.60 1.59 -0.90
N TYR A 132 22.15 2.66 -1.57
CA TYR A 132 23.04 3.71 -2.08
C TYR A 132 23.79 4.44 -0.98
N PHE A 133 23.11 4.75 0.11
CA PHE A 133 23.70 5.47 1.25
C PHE A 133 24.28 4.55 2.32
N GLY A 134 24.08 3.24 2.22
CA GLY A 134 24.51 2.27 3.24
C GLY A 134 23.71 2.39 4.55
N VAL A 135 22.44 2.83 4.48
CA VAL A 135 21.58 3.02 5.64
C VAL A 135 20.72 1.77 5.85
N SER A 136 20.77 1.22 7.07
CA SER A 136 19.89 0.11 7.47
C SER A 136 18.66 0.66 8.18
N VAL A 137 17.47 0.36 7.63
CA VAL A 137 16.19 0.73 8.23
C VAL A 137 15.44 -0.54 8.58
N PRO A 138 14.99 -0.74 9.85
CA PRO A 138 14.19 -1.91 10.22
C PRO A 138 12.90 -2.02 9.40
N LEU A 139 12.50 -3.24 9.03
CA LEU A 139 11.35 -3.47 8.15
C LEU A 139 10.05 -2.75 8.60
N PRO A 140 9.63 -2.80 9.89
CA PRO A 140 8.42 -2.08 10.28
C PRO A 140 8.56 -0.56 10.13
N VAL A 141 9.77 -0.02 10.32
CA VAL A 141 10.06 1.41 10.12
C VAL A 141 10.04 1.76 8.64
N GLN A 142 10.52 0.87 7.75
CA GLN A 142 10.39 1.07 6.31
C GLN A 142 8.92 1.23 5.90
N ALA A 143 8.03 0.36 6.40
CA ALA A 143 6.60 0.46 6.12
C ALA A 143 6.00 1.79 6.59
N ASN A 144 6.42 2.27 7.76
CA ASN A 144 6.01 3.58 8.27
C ASN A 144 6.53 4.73 7.40
N LEU A 145 7.80 4.70 6.98
CA LEU A 145 8.36 5.73 6.09
C LEU A 145 7.62 5.81 4.75
N VAL A 146 7.27 4.64 4.18
CA VAL A 146 6.48 4.58 2.96
C VAL A 146 5.09 5.19 3.19
N LEU A 147 4.42 4.87 4.30
CA LEU A 147 3.13 5.45 4.66
C LEU A 147 3.24 6.97 4.88
N GLU A 148 4.24 7.43 5.62
CA GLU A 148 4.45 8.84 5.92
C GLU A 148 4.75 9.67 4.67
N THR A 149 5.43 9.09 3.68
CA THR A 149 5.64 9.73 2.37
C THR A 149 4.31 10.10 1.72
N GLU A 150 3.32 9.21 1.78
CA GLU A 150 2.00 9.48 1.18
C GLU A 150 1.14 10.36 2.08
N THR A 151 1.10 10.09 3.38
CA THR A 151 0.17 10.77 4.29
C THR A 151 0.66 12.12 4.78
N LYS A 152 1.95 12.24 5.14
CA LYS A 152 2.51 13.47 5.70
C LYS A 152 3.02 14.43 4.64
N GLU A 153 3.70 13.93 3.60
CA GLU A 153 4.25 14.80 2.55
C GLU A 153 3.24 15.10 1.44
N LEU A 154 2.44 14.10 1.03
CA LEU A 154 1.52 14.26 -0.10
C LEU A 154 0.07 14.49 0.33
N GLY A 155 -0.26 14.29 1.61
CA GLY A 155 -1.63 14.44 2.13
C GLY A 155 -2.60 13.38 1.61
N VAL A 156 -2.10 12.26 1.08
CA VAL A 156 -2.93 11.18 0.52
C VAL A 156 -3.37 10.23 1.64
N PRO A 157 -4.67 10.02 1.86
CA PRO A 157 -5.16 9.03 2.83
C PRO A 157 -4.70 7.63 2.46
N ALA A 158 -4.08 6.93 3.40
CA ALA A 158 -3.53 5.60 3.17
C ALA A 158 -3.51 4.77 4.48
N GLY A 159 -3.46 3.43 4.36
CA GLY A 159 -3.32 2.48 5.46
C GLY A 159 -1.97 1.76 5.41
N LEU A 160 -1.61 1.05 6.48
CA LEU A 160 -0.32 0.37 6.60
C LEU A 160 -0.26 -0.95 5.84
N GLN A 161 -1.37 -1.61 5.60
CA GLN A 161 -1.43 -2.95 4.99
C GLN A 161 -0.59 -3.06 3.72
N ASP A 162 -0.74 -2.12 2.78
CA ASP A 162 -0.02 -2.12 1.49
C ASP A 162 1.49 -2.04 1.69
N ARG A 163 1.91 -1.18 2.60
CA ARG A 163 3.31 -0.86 2.87
C ARG A 163 3.99 -2.03 3.56
N VAL A 164 3.30 -2.64 4.50
CA VAL A 164 3.80 -3.83 5.21
C VAL A 164 3.99 -5.00 4.24
N ILE A 165 2.97 -5.36 3.43
CA ILE A 165 3.12 -6.49 2.49
C ILE A 165 4.22 -6.24 1.44
N GLN A 166 4.39 -4.99 0.98
CA GLN A 166 5.44 -4.66 0.01
C GLN A 166 6.85 -4.67 0.60
N VAL A 167 6.98 -4.34 1.88
CA VAL A 167 8.25 -4.38 2.61
C VAL A 167 8.59 -5.81 3.04
N TYR A 168 7.63 -6.55 3.59
CA TYR A 168 7.82 -7.91 4.11
C TYR A 168 7.80 -8.98 3.05
N GLU A 169 7.05 -8.78 1.98
CA GLU A 169 6.86 -9.68 0.84
C GLU A 169 6.17 -11.02 1.17
N GLY A 170 5.76 -11.75 0.14
CA GLY A 170 5.18 -13.08 0.27
C GLY A 170 3.72 -13.08 0.72
N LEU A 171 3.45 -13.68 1.84
CA LEU A 171 2.17 -13.75 2.54
C LEU A 171 2.37 -13.25 3.96
N VAL A 172 1.60 -12.25 4.38
CA VAL A 172 1.81 -11.63 5.70
C VAL A 172 0.49 -11.49 6.45
N TYR A 173 0.47 -11.99 7.67
CA TYR A 173 -0.53 -11.66 8.68
C TYR A 173 -0.07 -10.42 9.45
N MET A 174 -0.96 -9.48 9.65
CA MET A 174 -0.67 -8.16 10.22
C MET A 174 -1.65 -7.87 11.34
N ASP A 175 -1.13 -7.57 12.52
CA ASP A 175 -1.88 -7.10 13.67
C ASP A 175 -1.55 -5.64 13.94
N PHE A 176 -2.53 -4.76 13.76
CA PHE A 176 -2.43 -3.31 13.99
C PHE A 176 -3.11 -2.89 15.29
N SER A 177 -3.27 -3.80 16.25
CA SER A 177 -3.92 -3.51 17.53
C SER A 177 -3.43 -2.21 18.15
N LYS A 178 -4.36 -1.43 18.70
CA LYS A 178 -4.09 -0.09 19.21
C LYS A 178 -2.91 -0.04 20.17
N HIS A 179 -2.82 -1.01 21.09
CA HIS A 179 -1.73 -1.08 22.06
C HIS A 179 -0.35 -1.23 21.40
N LEU A 180 -0.23 -2.01 20.31
CA LEU A 180 1.02 -2.16 19.56
C LEU A 180 1.38 -0.85 18.85
N MET A 181 0.40 -0.27 18.13
CA MET A 181 0.61 0.95 17.37
C MET A 181 1.00 2.14 18.28
N GLU A 182 0.42 2.24 19.48
CA GLU A 182 0.71 3.32 20.43
C GLU A 182 2.00 3.09 21.22
N SER A 183 2.37 1.85 21.54
CA SER A 183 3.56 1.56 22.36
C SER A 183 4.86 1.54 21.58
N GLN A 184 4.85 1.03 20.36
CA GLN A 184 6.07 0.87 19.52
C GLN A 184 6.02 1.58 18.17
N GLY A 185 4.87 2.20 17.81
CA GLY A 185 4.70 2.94 16.57
C GLY A 185 4.45 2.09 15.32
N TYR A 186 4.33 0.76 15.47
CA TYR A 186 4.01 -0.18 14.39
C TYR A 186 3.30 -1.43 14.93
N GLY A 187 2.71 -2.21 14.05
CA GLY A 187 2.01 -3.44 14.40
C GLY A 187 2.94 -4.65 14.58
N ASN A 188 2.35 -5.82 14.76
CA ASN A 188 3.06 -7.09 14.68
C ASN A 188 2.81 -7.75 13.33
N TYR A 189 3.87 -8.07 12.59
CA TYR A 189 3.82 -8.55 11.22
C TYR A 189 4.51 -9.90 11.09
N GLU A 190 3.72 -10.92 10.81
CA GLU A 190 4.17 -12.31 10.71
C GLU A 190 4.18 -12.75 9.24
N ARG A 191 5.35 -13.16 8.76
CA ARG A 191 5.45 -13.83 7.45
C ARG A 191 4.93 -15.24 7.58
N LEU A 192 3.94 -15.57 6.75
CA LEU A 192 3.46 -16.92 6.56
C LEU A 192 4.12 -17.52 5.31
N ASP A 193 4.26 -18.84 5.29
CA ASP A 193 4.75 -19.51 4.09
C ASP A 193 3.72 -19.38 2.94
N PRO A 194 4.08 -18.81 1.79
CA PRO A 194 3.18 -18.75 0.64
C PRO A 194 2.67 -20.09 0.15
N ALA A 195 3.37 -21.19 0.44
CA ALA A 195 2.93 -22.56 0.14
C ALA A 195 1.69 -23.01 0.95
N LEU A 196 1.27 -22.23 1.94
CA LEU A 196 0.00 -22.42 2.65
C LEU A 196 -1.21 -21.97 1.82
N LEU A 197 -1.01 -21.19 0.77
CA LEU A 197 -2.10 -20.73 -0.10
C LEU A 197 -2.51 -21.84 -1.08
N PRO A 198 -3.80 -22.01 -1.34
CA PRO A 198 -4.26 -22.76 -2.51
C PRO A 198 -3.93 -21.99 -3.80
N ASN A 199 -4.27 -22.55 -4.95
CA ASN A 199 -4.22 -21.80 -6.21
C ASN A 199 -5.20 -20.62 -6.12
N ILE A 200 -4.67 -19.39 -6.20
CA ILE A 200 -5.45 -18.16 -6.14
C ILE A 200 -5.39 -17.47 -7.51
N TYR A 201 -6.55 -17.03 -7.98
CA TYR A 201 -6.70 -16.25 -9.20
C TYR A 201 -7.17 -14.85 -8.83
N LEU A 202 -6.50 -13.83 -9.35
CA LEU A 202 -6.88 -12.44 -9.17
C LEU A 202 -7.59 -11.95 -10.43
N ALA A 203 -8.89 -11.65 -10.32
CA ALA A 203 -9.66 -11.00 -11.36
C ALA A 203 -9.79 -9.50 -11.04
N TYR A 204 -9.65 -8.65 -12.07
CA TYR A 204 -9.80 -7.20 -11.92
C TYR A 204 -10.36 -6.59 -13.22
N ARG A 205 -11.08 -5.47 -13.08
CA ARG A 205 -11.55 -4.70 -14.23
C ARG A 205 -10.44 -3.81 -14.76
N THR A 206 -10.32 -3.71 -16.08
CA THR A 206 -9.42 -2.77 -16.76
C THR A 206 -10.13 -1.48 -17.18
N SER A 207 -11.46 -1.46 -17.12
CA SER A 207 -12.29 -0.26 -17.37
C SER A 207 -12.66 0.40 -16.04
N LEU A 208 -12.73 1.73 -16.06
CA LEU A 208 -13.12 2.68 -15.00
C LEU A 208 -13.58 2.05 -13.67
N SER A 209 -12.75 2.15 -12.64
CA SER A 209 -13.17 1.94 -11.24
C SER A 209 -13.15 3.29 -10.52
N GLU A 210 -14.18 3.59 -9.74
CA GLU A 210 -14.13 4.74 -8.82
C GLU A 210 -13.02 4.54 -7.79
N GLY A 211 -12.36 5.65 -7.41
CA GLY A 211 -11.30 5.58 -6.42
C GLY A 211 -11.85 5.13 -5.05
N THR A 212 -11.17 4.21 -4.41
CA THR A 212 -11.47 3.74 -3.04
C THR A 212 -11.41 4.85 -1.97
N GLU A 213 -10.96 6.04 -2.35
CA GLU A 213 -10.77 7.19 -1.47
C GLU A 213 -12.08 7.69 -0.84
N VAL A 214 -13.19 7.70 -1.61
CA VAL A 214 -14.51 8.13 -1.11
C VAL A 214 -15.01 7.18 -0.03
N PHE A 215 -14.91 5.88 -0.27
CA PHE A 215 -15.27 4.86 0.72
C PHE A 215 -14.47 5.02 2.02
N HIS A 216 -13.15 5.17 1.91
CA HIS A 216 -12.30 5.29 3.10
C HIS A 216 -12.57 6.56 3.90
N SER A 217 -12.93 7.69 3.28
CA SER A 217 -13.27 8.92 3.99
C SER A 217 -14.58 8.76 4.77
N ASN A 218 -15.63 8.27 4.14
CA ASN A 218 -16.94 8.08 4.78
C ASN A 218 -16.87 7.09 5.97
N VAL A 219 -16.19 5.96 5.79
CA VAL A 219 -16.02 4.98 6.86
C VAL A 219 -15.21 5.56 8.02
N ARG A 220 -14.16 6.35 7.74
CA ARG A 220 -13.33 6.96 8.78
C ARG A 220 -14.09 7.99 9.59
N GLU A 221 -14.95 8.79 8.98
CA GLU A 221 -15.81 9.76 9.68
C GLU A 221 -16.79 9.06 10.59
N ARG A 222 -17.50 8.04 10.12
CA ARG A 222 -18.43 7.25 10.93
C ARG A 222 -17.73 6.52 12.07
N TRP A 223 -16.54 5.95 11.82
CA TRP A 223 -15.74 5.32 12.86
C TRP A 223 -15.32 6.30 13.96
N ARG A 224 -14.89 7.52 13.58
CA ARG A 224 -14.55 8.58 14.55
C ARG A 224 -15.75 9.06 15.36
N ALA A 225 -16.93 9.03 14.76
CA ALA A 225 -18.19 9.34 15.43
C ALA A 225 -18.66 8.23 16.38
N GLY A 226 -17.97 7.09 16.42
CA GLY A 226 -18.33 5.95 17.27
C GLY A 226 -19.51 5.14 16.76
N ASP A 227 -19.76 5.15 15.45
CA ASP A 227 -20.87 4.42 14.83
C ASP A 227 -20.78 2.93 15.15
N PRO A 228 -21.78 2.33 15.83
CA PRO A 228 -21.71 0.94 16.29
C PRO A 228 -21.58 -0.08 15.15
N GLU A 229 -22.21 0.17 14.00
CA GLU A 229 -22.17 -0.76 12.86
C GLU A 229 -20.78 -0.77 12.24
N VAL A 230 -20.15 0.41 12.09
CA VAL A 230 -18.79 0.52 11.57
C VAL A 230 -17.78 -0.07 12.54
N LEU A 231 -17.92 0.20 13.84
CA LEU A 231 -17.05 -0.37 14.87
C LEU A 231 -17.10 -1.90 14.89
N GLU A 232 -18.32 -2.47 14.80
CA GLU A 232 -18.50 -3.92 14.77
C GLU A 232 -17.98 -4.55 13.47
N ALA A 233 -18.19 -3.90 12.32
CA ALA A 233 -17.63 -4.36 11.05
C ALA A 233 -16.08 -4.44 11.10
N MET A 234 -15.40 -3.45 11.69
CA MET A 234 -13.94 -3.47 11.82
C MET A 234 -13.46 -4.60 12.73
N ARG A 235 -14.16 -4.89 13.83
CA ARG A 235 -13.85 -6.04 14.71
C ARG A 235 -14.07 -7.36 13.99
N THR A 236 -15.16 -7.48 13.25
CA THR A 236 -15.49 -8.69 12.47
C THR A 236 -14.42 -8.96 11.41
N TRP A 237 -13.99 -7.96 10.64
CA TRP A 237 -12.89 -8.14 9.68
C TRP A 237 -11.59 -8.54 10.37
N ALA A 238 -11.23 -7.92 11.50
CA ALA A 238 -10.06 -8.31 12.26
C ALA A 238 -10.13 -9.77 12.72
N SER A 239 -11.32 -10.23 13.15
CA SER A 239 -11.58 -11.63 13.50
C SER A 239 -11.43 -12.58 12.30
N TYR A 240 -11.91 -12.18 11.10
CA TYR A 240 -11.71 -13.00 9.89
C TYR A 240 -10.23 -13.17 9.55
N ALA A 241 -9.41 -12.15 9.72
CA ALA A 241 -7.97 -12.26 9.51
C ALA A 241 -7.32 -13.19 10.54
N GLU A 242 -7.73 -13.13 11.81
CA GLU A 242 -7.21 -14.01 12.86
C GLU A 242 -7.59 -15.48 12.63
N GLN A 243 -8.87 -15.75 12.30
CA GLN A 243 -9.33 -17.06 11.91
C GLN A 243 -8.63 -17.56 10.63
N GLY A 244 -8.48 -16.69 9.62
CA GLY A 244 -7.80 -17.00 8.38
C GLY A 244 -6.35 -17.42 8.57
N ARG A 245 -5.64 -16.82 9.54
CA ARG A 245 -4.29 -17.26 9.91
C ARG A 245 -4.29 -18.72 10.39
N ALA A 246 -5.18 -19.10 11.30
CA ALA A 246 -5.30 -20.46 11.79
C ALA A 246 -5.67 -21.44 10.67
N VAL A 247 -6.69 -21.08 9.88
CA VAL A 247 -7.18 -21.86 8.75
C VAL A 247 -6.11 -22.11 7.67
N LEU A 248 -5.25 -21.12 7.40
CA LEU A 248 -4.12 -21.28 6.47
C LEU A 248 -3.08 -22.27 7.02
N LEU A 249 -2.76 -22.19 8.31
CA LEU A 249 -1.82 -23.11 8.96
C LEU A 249 -2.34 -24.56 8.92
N ASP A 250 -3.64 -24.74 9.12
CA ASP A 250 -4.32 -26.05 9.07
C ASP A 250 -4.61 -26.52 7.64
N ARG A 251 -4.43 -25.68 6.63
CA ARG A 251 -4.77 -25.91 5.21
C ARG A 251 -6.25 -26.27 4.99
N ASP A 252 -7.14 -25.74 5.82
CA ASP A 252 -8.59 -25.88 5.64
C ASP A 252 -9.11 -24.87 4.60
N TYR A 253 -8.97 -25.22 3.34
CA TYR A 253 -9.32 -24.32 2.23
C TYR A 253 -10.86 -24.15 2.07
N ALA A 254 -11.66 -25.09 2.58
CA ALA A 254 -13.11 -24.94 2.60
C ALA A 254 -13.48 -23.79 3.54
N LYS A 255 -12.91 -23.77 4.73
CA LYS A 255 -13.13 -22.69 5.71
C LYS A 255 -12.54 -21.37 5.26
N LEU A 256 -11.38 -21.39 4.59
CA LEU A 256 -10.78 -20.19 4.00
C LEU A 256 -11.73 -19.53 2.99
N LYS A 257 -12.37 -20.33 2.12
CA LYS A 257 -13.37 -19.84 1.15
C LYS A 257 -14.54 -19.16 1.87
N GLU A 258 -15.09 -19.79 2.90
CA GLU A 258 -16.20 -19.21 3.69
C GLU A 258 -15.80 -17.85 4.29
N LEU A 259 -14.57 -17.73 4.83
CA LEU A 259 -14.08 -16.47 5.40
C LEU A 259 -13.91 -15.38 4.33
N ILE A 260 -13.44 -15.74 3.12
CA ILE A 260 -13.30 -14.79 2.00
C ILE A 260 -14.66 -14.30 1.56
N ASP A 261 -15.64 -15.21 1.40
CA ASP A 261 -17.02 -14.87 1.02
C ASP A 261 -17.64 -13.93 2.09
N ALA A 262 -17.54 -14.29 3.37
CA ALA A 262 -18.07 -13.48 4.47
C ALA A 262 -17.40 -12.10 4.56
N ASN A 263 -16.08 -12.03 4.28
CA ASN A 263 -15.35 -10.78 4.24
C ASN A 263 -15.85 -9.86 3.10
N PHE A 264 -16.17 -10.44 1.95
CA PHE A 264 -16.76 -9.72 0.81
C PHE A 264 -18.20 -9.25 1.13
N ASP A 265 -19.04 -10.12 1.64
CA ASP A 265 -20.45 -9.82 1.97
C ASP A 265 -20.55 -8.68 2.99
N LEU A 266 -19.68 -8.71 4.03
CA LEU A 266 -19.62 -7.63 4.99
C LEU A 266 -19.18 -6.30 4.34
N ARG A 267 -18.26 -6.37 3.36
CA ARG A 267 -17.83 -5.19 2.62
C ARG A 267 -18.97 -4.62 1.77
N ALA A 268 -19.69 -5.46 1.02
CA ALA A 268 -20.84 -5.03 0.23
C ALA A 268 -21.90 -4.36 1.13
N LYS A 269 -22.24 -5.00 2.25
CA LYS A 269 -23.17 -4.42 3.23
C LYS A 269 -22.71 -3.05 3.76
N LEU A 270 -21.43 -2.89 4.08
CA LEU A 270 -20.91 -1.62 4.59
C LEU A 270 -20.89 -0.52 3.52
N PHE A 271 -20.69 -0.87 2.24
CA PHE A 271 -20.82 0.09 1.13
C PHE A 271 -22.22 0.69 1.08
N ASP A 272 -23.26 -0.15 1.17
CA ASP A 272 -24.65 0.32 1.21
C ASP A 272 -24.90 1.24 2.41
N LEU A 273 -24.39 0.87 3.60
CA LEU A 273 -24.54 1.64 4.84
C LEU A 273 -23.88 3.03 4.77
N VAL A 274 -22.81 3.20 4.03
CA VAL A 274 -22.11 4.49 3.90
C VAL A 274 -22.46 5.24 2.62
N HIS A 275 -23.46 4.78 1.88
CA HIS A 275 -23.93 5.37 0.63
C HIS A 275 -22.80 5.68 -0.36
N VAL A 276 -21.93 4.71 -0.60
CA VAL A 276 -20.91 4.79 -1.66
C VAL A 276 -21.58 4.31 -2.95
N PRO A 277 -21.81 5.19 -3.92
CA PRO A 277 -22.36 4.77 -5.20
C PRO A 277 -21.43 3.74 -5.85
N ASP A 278 -22.01 2.68 -6.42
CA ASP A 278 -21.32 1.68 -7.22
C ASP A 278 -20.05 1.11 -6.58
N GLY A 279 -20.22 0.51 -5.40
CA GLY A 279 -19.15 -0.22 -4.71
C GLY A 279 -18.59 -1.35 -5.59
N ASN A 280 -17.35 -1.17 -6.04
CA ASN A 280 -16.59 -2.20 -6.76
C ASN A 280 -15.88 -3.15 -5.81
#